data_3b63ccef6c959cab47f7aa9da5599220
#
_entry.id   3b63ccef6c959cab47f7aa9da5599220
#
_cell.length_a   1.000
_cell.length_b   1.000
_cell.length_c   1.000
_cell.angle_alpha   90.00
_cell.angle_beta   90.00
_cell.angle_gamma   90.00
#
_symmetry.space_group_name_H-M   'P 1'
#
loop_
_entity.id
_entity.type
_entity.pdbx_description
1 polymer ?
#
loop_
_entity_poly.entity_id
_entity_poly.type
_entity_poly.pdbx_seq_one_letter_code
_entity_poly.pdbx_strand_id
1 'polypeptide(L)'
;MENTVAKLKRLPIKAFTLLESLLVLFVVSFLLLGLSGSVRAGFNQVQEQLFFLEFERLYQETQRLSLAGHEKFSLKISGRQISNGYQELDFPQTLQEHEQQVIQFDRAGGNSSLSKIIFQTEDRTVVYQLYMGNGKFKKTTASG
;
A
#
# COMPACT_ATOMS: atom_id res chain seq x y z
N MET A 1 -32.10 -6.21 -64.91
CA MET A 1 -32.69 -6.70 -63.64
C MET A 1 -31.79 -7.63 -62.81
N GLU A 2 -30.54 -7.82 -63.18
CA GLU A 2 -29.66 -8.78 -62.46
C GLU A 2 -28.81 -8.21 -61.29
N ASN A 3 -28.79 -6.91 -61.13
CA ASN A 3 -27.87 -6.31 -60.12
C ASN A 3 -28.49 -6.09 -58.72
N THR A 4 -29.78 -6.32 -58.53
CA THR A 4 -30.45 -6.05 -57.25
C THR A 4 -30.38 -7.24 -56.30
N VAL A 5 -30.31 -8.45 -56.82
CA VAL A 5 -30.27 -9.71 -56.01
C VAL A 5 -28.90 -9.94 -55.36
N ALA A 6 -27.82 -9.52 -56.05
CA ALA A 6 -26.46 -9.66 -55.50
C ALA A 6 -26.16 -8.70 -54.35
N LYS A 7 -26.89 -7.57 -54.26
CA LYS A 7 -26.69 -6.56 -53.22
C LYS A 7 -27.39 -6.94 -51.91
N LEU A 8 -28.49 -7.70 -51.97
CA LEU A 8 -29.21 -8.19 -50.81
C LEU A 8 -28.56 -9.35 -50.06
N LYS A 9 -27.73 -10.14 -50.76
CA LYS A 9 -26.98 -11.27 -50.17
C LYS A 9 -25.77 -10.85 -49.29
N ARG A 10 -25.27 -9.62 -49.45
CA ARG A 10 -24.13 -9.13 -48.66
C ARG A 10 -24.53 -8.47 -47.33
N LEU A 11 -25.77 -8.07 -47.17
CA LEU A 11 -26.27 -7.41 -45.96
C LEU A 11 -26.29 -8.31 -44.73
N PRO A 12 -26.70 -9.59 -44.77
CA PRO A 12 -26.73 -10.46 -43.59
C PRO A 12 -25.33 -10.79 -43.08
N ILE A 13 -24.30 -10.86 -43.95
CA ILE A 13 -22.92 -11.15 -43.54
C ILE A 13 -22.31 -9.97 -42.76
N LYS A 14 -22.60 -8.73 -43.19
CA LYS A 14 -22.13 -7.54 -42.48
C LYS A 14 -22.83 -7.34 -41.14
N ALA A 15 -24.13 -7.63 -41.06
CA ALA A 15 -24.90 -7.55 -39.84
C ALA A 15 -24.47 -8.62 -38.83
N PHE A 16 -24.12 -9.83 -39.29
CA PHE A 16 -23.59 -10.90 -38.43
C PHE A 16 -22.21 -10.54 -37.86
N THR A 17 -21.27 -10.00 -38.66
CA THR A 17 -19.96 -9.59 -38.21
C THR A 17 -20.01 -8.41 -37.24
N LEU A 18 -20.94 -7.47 -37.41
CA LEU A 18 -21.17 -6.37 -36.48
C LEU A 18 -21.70 -6.87 -35.13
N LEU A 19 -22.64 -7.81 -35.14
CA LEU A 19 -23.17 -8.42 -33.93
C LEU A 19 -22.11 -9.21 -33.18
N GLU A 20 -21.28 -9.97 -33.89
CA GLU A 20 -20.17 -10.72 -33.33
C GLU A 20 -19.13 -9.79 -32.69
N SER A 21 -18.75 -8.72 -33.37
CA SER A 21 -17.83 -7.71 -32.83
C SER A 21 -18.39 -7.01 -31.58
N LEU A 22 -19.68 -6.72 -31.58
CA LEU A 22 -20.37 -6.12 -30.43
C LEU A 22 -20.39 -7.09 -29.24
N LEU A 23 -20.65 -8.36 -29.49
CA LEU A 23 -20.63 -9.41 -28.46
C LEU A 23 -19.25 -9.55 -27.84
N VAL A 24 -18.19 -9.62 -28.66
CA VAL A 24 -16.80 -9.69 -28.16
C VAL A 24 -16.45 -8.47 -27.33
N LEU A 25 -16.82 -7.25 -27.79
CA LEU A 25 -16.59 -6.01 -27.07
C LEU A 25 -17.33 -6.01 -25.72
N PHE A 26 -18.56 -6.50 -25.69
CA PHE A 26 -19.36 -6.62 -24.47
C PHE A 26 -18.71 -7.57 -23.46
N VAL A 27 -18.29 -8.77 -23.91
CA VAL A 27 -17.63 -9.77 -23.05
C VAL A 27 -16.31 -9.23 -22.50
N VAL A 28 -15.48 -8.61 -23.34
CA VAL A 28 -14.21 -8.01 -22.92
C VAL A 28 -14.44 -6.89 -21.90
N SER A 29 -15.42 -6.02 -22.15
CA SER A 29 -15.77 -4.94 -21.22
C SER A 29 -16.23 -5.47 -19.86
N PHE A 30 -17.05 -6.50 -19.86
CA PHE A 30 -17.54 -7.15 -18.65
C PHE A 30 -16.41 -7.80 -17.85
N LEU A 31 -15.47 -8.48 -18.53
CA LEU A 31 -14.29 -9.05 -17.89
C LEU A 31 -13.38 -7.98 -17.27
N LEU A 32 -13.15 -6.87 -17.99
CA LEU A 32 -12.35 -5.76 -17.48
C LEU A 32 -12.98 -5.11 -16.24
N LEU A 33 -14.30 -4.93 -16.23
CA LEU A 33 -15.01 -4.40 -15.07
C LEU A 33 -14.95 -5.36 -13.88
N GLY A 34 -15.08 -6.67 -14.10
CA GLY A 34 -15.00 -7.68 -13.05
C GLY A 34 -13.61 -7.80 -12.42
N LEU A 35 -12.54 -7.59 -13.19
CA LEU A 35 -11.16 -7.67 -12.72
C LEU A 35 -10.70 -6.40 -11.99
N SER A 36 -11.32 -5.24 -12.25
CA SER A 36 -10.91 -3.95 -11.68
C SER A 36 -10.82 -3.95 -10.16
N GLY A 37 -11.79 -4.56 -9.47
CA GLY A 37 -11.82 -4.59 -8.00
C GLY A 37 -10.69 -5.43 -7.40
N SER A 38 -10.41 -6.58 -7.99
CA SER A 38 -9.34 -7.49 -7.52
C SER A 38 -7.94 -6.89 -7.71
N VAL A 39 -7.72 -6.17 -8.80
CA VAL A 39 -6.45 -5.48 -9.07
C VAL A 39 -6.22 -4.38 -8.05
N ARG A 40 -7.24 -3.60 -7.72
CA ARG A 40 -7.13 -2.52 -6.72
C ARG A 40 -6.81 -3.06 -5.32
N ALA A 41 -7.47 -4.13 -4.91
CA ALA A 41 -7.20 -4.78 -3.62
C ALA A 41 -5.77 -5.31 -3.55
N GLY A 42 -5.29 -5.98 -4.60
CA GLY A 42 -3.90 -6.44 -4.68
C GLY A 42 -2.88 -5.30 -4.63
N PHE A 43 -3.15 -4.20 -5.30
CA PHE A 43 -2.29 -3.02 -5.30
C PHE A 43 -2.21 -2.37 -3.90
N ASN A 44 -3.33 -2.23 -3.22
CA ASN A 44 -3.39 -1.72 -1.85
C ASN A 44 -2.56 -2.58 -0.89
N GLN A 45 -2.67 -3.89 -0.99
CA GLN A 45 -1.91 -4.83 -0.17
C GLN A 45 -0.39 -4.69 -0.40
N VAL A 46 0.04 -4.52 -1.64
CA VAL A 46 1.46 -4.29 -1.96
C VAL A 46 1.94 -2.96 -1.40
N GLN A 47 1.16 -1.89 -1.53
CA GLN A 47 1.51 -0.58 -0.95
C GLN A 47 1.67 -0.64 0.57
N GLU A 48 0.79 -1.34 1.27
CA GLU A 48 0.91 -1.53 2.71
C GLU A 48 2.17 -2.31 3.10
N GLN A 49 2.49 -3.39 2.36
CA GLN A 49 3.72 -4.15 2.61
C GLN A 49 4.97 -3.30 2.40
N LEU A 50 5.02 -2.50 1.33
CA LEU A 50 6.11 -1.57 1.08
C LEU A 50 6.24 -0.54 2.20
N PHE A 51 5.14 0.06 2.63
CA PHE A 51 5.13 1.00 3.74
C PHE A 51 5.74 0.39 5.01
N PHE A 52 5.35 -0.82 5.39
CA PHE A 52 5.89 -1.46 6.58
C PHE A 52 7.38 -1.79 6.45
N LEU A 53 7.85 -2.18 5.28
CA LEU A 53 9.28 -2.38 5.02
C LEU A 53 10.07 -1.06 5.11
N GLU A 54 9.54 0.01 4.53
CA GLU A 54 10.16 1.33 4.60
C GLU A 54 10.15 1.90 6.02
N PHE A 55 9.08 1.68 6.77
CA PHE A 55 9.02 2.03 8.19
C PHE A 55 10.08 1.29 9.02
N GLU A 56 10.20 -0.01 8.86
CA GLU A 56 11.21 -0.82 9.55
C GLU A 56 12.62 -0.37 9.20
N ARG A 57 12.86 -0.03 7.93
CA ARG A 57 14.12 0.53 7.46
C ARG A 57 14.39 1.89 8.09
N LEU A 58 13.42 2.81 8.07
CA LEU A 58 13.54 4.15 8.65
C LEU A 58 13.81 4.08 10.17
N TYR A 59 13.13 3.18 10.87
CA TYR A 59 13.37 2.91 12.28
C TYR A 59 14.82 2.46 12.55
N GLN A 60 15.30 1.46 11.80
CA GLN A 60 16.66 0.94 11.93
C GLN A 60 17.71 1.99 11.53
N GLU A 61 17.45 2.79 10.52
CA GLU A 61 18.35 3.86 10.09
C GLU A 61 18.45 4.96 11.15
N THR A 62 17.33 5.37 11.74
CA THR A 62 17.32 6.32 12.86
C THR A 62 18.14 5.81 14.05
N GLN A 63 18.00 4.52 14.36
CA GLN A 63 18.82 3.85 15.38
C GLN A 63 20.33 3.88 15.04
N ARG A 64 20.68 3.58 13.78
CA ARG A 64 22.08 3.63 13.32
C ARG A 64 22.67 5.03 13.35
N LEU A 65 21.86 6.05 13.01
CA LEU A 65 22.29 7.44 13.09
C LEU A 65 22.62 7.83 14.53
N SER A 66 21.82 7.40 15.51
CA SER A 66 22.11 7.68 16.92
C SER A 66 23.39 6.99 17.41
N LEU A 67 23.65 5.76 16.95
CA LEU A 67 24.88 5.03 17.24
C LEU A 67 26.11 5.68 16.62
N ALA A 68 26.03 6.03 15.33
CA ALA A 68 27.15 6.59 14.57
C ALA A 68 27.50 8.01 15.01
N GLY A 69 26.49 8.84 15.28
CA GLY A 69 26.65 10.22 15.71
C GLY A 69 26.89 10.40 17.20
N HIS A 70 26.72 9.35 18.02
CA HIS A 70 26.70 9.44 19.48
C HIS A 70 25.76 10.54 20.02
N GLU A 71 24.67 10.76 19.28
CA GLU A 71 23.65 11.77 19.58
C GLU A 71 22.28 11.13 19.76
N LYS A 72 21.37 11.88 20.39
CA LYS A 72 19.96 11.46 20.50
C LYS A 72 19.23 11.75 19.20
N PHE A 73 18.61 10.75 18.63
CA PHE A 73 17.73 10.88 17.48
C PHE A 73 16.29 10.53 17.86
N SER A 74 15.34 11.12 17.15
CA SER A 74 13.93 10.85 17.35
C SER A 74 13.22 10.52 16.04
N LEU A 75 12.36 9.52 16.11
CA LEU A 75 11.41 9.20 15.05
C LEU A 75 10.05 9.73 15.48
N LYS A 76 9.53 10.68 14.72
CA LYS A 76 8.23 11.32 14.98
C LYS A 76 7.18 10.73 14.05
N ILE A 77 6.07 10.31 14.62
CA ILE A 77 4.88 9.88 13.89
C ILE A 77 3.81 10.92 14.17
N SER A 78 3.21 11.50 13.15
CA SER A 78 2.17 12.51 13.32
C SER A 78 1.22 12.52 12.13
N GLY A 79 -0.06 12.30 12.38
CA GLY A 79 -1.09 12.25 11.36
C GLY A 79 -0.81 11.15 10.33
N ARG A 80 -0.43 11.52 9.13
CA ARG A 80 -0.16 10.59 8.02
C ARG A 80 1.31 10.56 7.59
N GLN A 81 2.23 10.97 8.46
CA GLN A 81 3.65 11.06 8.14
C GLN A 81 4.53 10.57 9.29
N ILE A 82 5.64 9.95 8.93
CA ILE A 82 6.72 9.57 9.85
C ILE A 82 8.00 10.27 9.40
N SER A 83 8.72 10.88 10.33
CA SER A 83 9.97 11.59 10.02
C SER A 83 11.02 11.40 11.11
N ASN A 84 12.28 11.23 10.69
CA ASN A 84 13.44 11.27 11.58
C ASN A 84 14.24 12.59 11.47
N GLY A 85 13.70 13.58 10.73
CA GLY A 85 14.35 14.85 10.46
C GLY A 85 15.23 14.87 9.21
N TYR A 86 15.60 13.70 8.66
CA TYR A 86 16.37 13.55 7.41
C TYR A 86 15.54 12.90 6.30
N GLN A 87 14.67 11.99 6.67
CA GLN A 87 13.79 11.26 5.77
C GLN A 87 12.37 11.33 6.27
N GLU A 88 11.44 11.30 5.33
CA GLU A 88 10.01 11.32 5.57
C GLU A 88 9.36 10.14 4.85
N LEU A 89 8.37 9.54 5.50
CA LEU A 89 7.58 8.44 4.98
C LEU A 89 6.10 8.77 5.15
N ASP A 90 5.39 8.84 4.03
CA ASP A 90 3.96 9.10 4.00
C ASP A 90 3.15 7.81 4.13
N PHE A 91 1.99 7.90 4.78
CA PHE A 91 1.08 6.78 4.92
C PHE A 91 0.35 6.51 3.60
N PRO A 92 0.22 5.25 3.17
CA PRO A 92 -0.68 4.88 2.08
C PRO A 92 -2.14 5.20 2.47
N GLN A 93 -3.01 5.37 1.48
CA GLN A 93 -4.40 5.77 1.71
C GLN A 93 -5.18 4.77 2.58
N THR A 94 -4.78 3.51 2.57
CA THR A 94 -5.40 2.43 3.33
C THR A 94 -5.10 2.45 4.82
N LEU A 95 -4.06 3.18 5.27
CA LEU A 95 -3.75 3.35 6.68
C LEU A 95 -4.51 4.52 7.28
N GLN A 96 -4.99 4.32 8.49
CA GLN A 96 -5.59 5.39 9.30
C GLN A 96 -4.52 6.35 9.81
N GLU A 97 -4.93 7.57 10.11
CA GLU A 97 -4.07 8.55 10.77
C GLU A 97 -3.62 8.06 12.14
N HIS A 98 -2.38 8.36 12.47
CA HIS A 98 -1.79 8.00 13.75
C HIS A 98 -1.76 9.21 14.69
N GLU A 99 -2.05 8.98 15.97
CA GLU A 99 -1.84 9.99 16.99
C GLU A 99 -0.36 10.38 17.07
N GLN A 100 -0.08 11.59 17.50
CA GLN A 100 1.29 12.06 17.61
C GLN A 100 2.08 11.20 18.61
N GLN A 101 3.11 10.56 18.11
CA GLN A 101 4.01 9.72 18.91
C GLN A 101 5.47 10.03 18.56
N VAL A 102 6.33 10.07 19.58
CA VAL A 102 7.75 10.29 19.40
C VAL A 102 8.52 9.14 20.04
N ILE A 103 9.37 8.50 19.24
CA ILE A 103 10.28 7.45 19.70
C ILE A 103 11.67 8.06 19.76
N GLN A 104 12.27 8.04 20.93
CA GLN A 104 13.62 8.57 21.12
C GLN A 104 14.63 7.43 21.21
N PHE A 105 15.70 7.56 20.46
CA PHE A 105 16.87 6.71 20.54
C PHE A 105 17.96 7.44 21.36
N ASP A 106 18.56 6.72 22.30
CA ASP A 106 19.69 7.21 23.06
C ASP A 106 21.00 7.13 22.24
N ARG A 107 22.09 7.62 22.81
CA ARG A 107 23.42 7.62 22.16
C ARG A 107 23.98 6.21 21.89
N ALA A 108 23.43 5.21 22.52
CA ALA A 108 23.78 3.80 22.35
C ALA A 108 22.80 3.05 21.42
N GLY A 109 21.90 3.77 20.74
CA GLY A 109 20.91 3.20 19.85
C GLY A 109 19.77 2.47 20.56
N GLY A 110 19.67 2.61 21.88
CA GLY A 110 18.60 2.05 22.67
C GLY A 110 17.34 2.92 22.61
N ASN A 111 16.18 2.29 22.70
CA ASN A 111 14.93 3.01 22.84
C ASN A 111 14.64 3.26 24.32
N SER A 112 14.28 4.49 24.66
CA SER A 112 14.00 4.91 26.04
C SER A 112 12.58 4.59 26.53
N SER A 113 11.71 4.09 25.66
CA SER A 113 10.31 3.82 26.02
C SER A 113 9.83 2.43 25.61
N LEU A 114 9.06 1.78 26.51
CA LEU A 114 8.28 0.58 26.22
C LEU A 114 6.98 0.96 25.50
N SER A 115 7.08 1.57 24.34
CA SER A 115 5.90 1.98 23.59
C SER A 115 5.49 0.94 22.56
N LYS A 116 4.21 0.95 22.24
CA LYS A 116 3.65 0.26 21.09
C LYS A 116 3.37 1.27 20.00
N ILE A 117 3.68 0.91 18.78
CA ILE A 117 3.22 1.64 17.61
C ILE A 117 2.14 0.78 16.96
N ILE A 118 0.96 1.35 16.77
CA ILE A 118 -0.20 0.63 16.25
C ILE A 118 -0.62 1.28 14.94
N PHE A 119 -0.47 0.55 13.85
CA PHE A 119 -0.98 0.95 12.54
C PHE A 119 -2.25 0.18 12.24
N GLN A 120 -3.29 0.89 11.86
CA GLN A 120 -4.59 0.33 11.55
C GLN A 120 -4.89 0.50 10.06
N THR A 121 -5.20 -0.61 9.39
CA THR A 121 -5.71 -0.65 8.02
C THR A 121 -7.21 -1.00 8.04
N GLU A 122 -7.82 -1.10 6.86
CA GLU A 122 -9.25 -1.44 6.75
C GLU A 122 -9.55 -2.87 7.26
N ASP A 123 -8.61 -3.80 7.11
CA ASP A 123 -8.80 -5.24 7.34
C ASP A 123 -7.92 -5.82 8.46
N ARG A 124 -6.94 -5.08 8.96
CA ARG A 124 -5.98 -5.58 9.94
C ARG A 124 -5.36 -4.49 10.80
N THR A 125 -4.84 -4.91 11.94
CA THR A 125 -4.04 -4.06 12.84
C THR A 125 -2.62 -4.61 12.91
N VAL A 126 -1.63 -3.76 12.68
CA VAL A 126 -0.19 -4.10 12.79
C VAL A 126 0.37 -3.39 14.00
N VAL A 127 0.90 -4.16 14.94
CA VAL A 127 1.46 -3.67 16.20
C VAL A 127 2.96 -3.92 16.23
N TYR A 128 3.72 -2.87 16.43
CA TYR A 128 5.15 -2.92 16.74
C TYR A 128 5.34 -2.70 18.23
N GLN A 129 5.69 -3.76 18.93
CA GLN A 129 6.08 -3.68 20.34
C GLN A 129 7.58 -3.34 20.42
N LEU A 130 7.89 -2.19 20.99
CA LEU A 130 9.28 -1.74 21.16
C LEU A 130 9.85 -2.30 22.48
N TYR A 131 11.12 -2.66 22.47
CA TYR A 131 11.84 -3.12 23.64
C TYR A 131 12.85 -2.07 24.10
N MET A 132 12.88 -1.82 25.41
CA MET A 132 13.86 -0.91 26.02
C MET A 132 15.28 -1.44 25.88
N GLY A 133 16.23 -0.53 25.73
CA GLY A 133 17.67 -0.76 25.86
C GLY A 133 18.37 -1.27 24.61
N ASN A 134 17.75 -2.10 23.78
CA ASN A 134 18.41 -2.67 22.59
C ASN A 134 17.85 -2.16 21.26
N GLY A 135 16.83 -1.29 21.29
CA GLY A 135 16.19 -0.74 20.09
C GLY A 135 15.51 -1.77 19.17
N LYS A 136 15.31 -3.01 19.64
CA LYS A 136 14.59 -4.05 18.89
C LYS A 136 13.08 -3.86 19.00
N PHE A 137 12.37 -4.40 18.05
CA PHE A 137 10.91 -4.45 18.08
C PHE A 137 10.39 -5.83 17.70
N LYS A 138 9.17 -6.13 18.10
CA LYS A 138 8.40 -7.30 17.67
C LYS A 138 7.19 -6.83 16.88
N LYS A 139 7.05 -7.30 15.66
CA LYS A 139 5.87 -7.07 14.82
C LYS A 139 4.84 -8.16 15.04
N THR A 140 3.60 -7.77 15.24
CA THR A 140 2.45 -8.67 15.34
C THR A 140 1.33 -8.13 14.46
N THR A 141 0.70 -8.98 13.68
CA THR A 141 -0.44 -8.62 12.84
C THR A 141 -1.67 -9.36 13.34
N ALA A 142 -2.74 -8.65 13.60
CA ALA A 142 -4.05 -9.21 13.94
C ALA A 142 -5.04 -8.84 12.82
N SER A 143 -5.78 -9.84 12.34
CA SER A 143 -6.91 -9.61 11.45
C SER A 143 -8.04 -8.96 12.25
N GLY A 144 -8.61 -7.93 11.67
CA GLY A 144 -9.76 -7.24 12.24
C GLY A 144 -11.04 -8.06 12.09
#